data_b471d703c2b79a12787b6dda6a749677
#
_entry.id   b471d703c2b79a12787b6dda6a749677
#
_cell.length_a   1.000
_cell.length_b   1.000
_cell.length_c   1.000
_cell.angle_alpha   90.00
_cell.angle_beta   90.00
_cell.angle_gamma   90.00
#
_symmetry.space_group_name_H-M   'P 1'
#
loop_
_entity.id
_entity.type
_entity.pdbx_description
1 polymer ?
#
loop_
_entity_poly.entity_id
_entity_poly.type
_entity_poly.pdbx_seq_one_letter_code
_entity_poly.pdbx_strand_id
1 'polypeptide(L)'
;FINSLPDYMVLYNYTNHFIMSSGYTYSFSNYSPQNRLRNTHSLRASVEVAGNLLSAFSHLTGAKKNDDGYYELFGTEYAQYVKLDFDFSKGIVLDSRNKLAFHIGVGVGMAYGNSNYLPFERAYFSGGANSVRGWSVRELGPGSMEVDSTTSFALQSGDIRLDLNLEYRTKLFWKFELAAYIDAGNIWTRNVSDERYKAGNFDFSRFY
;
A
#
# COMPACT_ATOMS: atom_id res chain seq x y z
N PHE A 1 -22.68 -1.37 18.36
CA PHE A 1 -22.29 -1.63 16.95
C PHE A 1 -20.84 -2.14 16.87
N ILE A 2 -19.87 -1.46 17.49
CA ILE A 2 -18.45 -1.84 17.46
C ILE A 2 -18.22 -3.23 18.10
N ASN A 3 -18.87 -3.52 19.22
CA ASN A 3 -18.76 -4.82 19.92
C ASN A 3 -19.40 -6.01 19.18
N SER A 4 -20.12 -5.76 18.10
CA SER A 4 -20.68 -6.81 17.22
C SER A 4 -19.79 -7.12 16.02
N LEU A 5 -18.65 -6.42 15.87
CA LEU A 5 -17.69 -6.68 14.79
C LEU A 5 -16.88 -7.93 15.12
N PRO A 6 -16.79 -8.88 14.21
CA PRO A 6 -16.26 -10.22 14.49
C PRO A 6 -14.73 -10.29 14.52
N ASP A 7 -14.01 -9.20 14.29
CA ASP A 7 -12.56 -9.22 14.13
C ASP A 7 -11.89 -8.02 14.82
N TYR A 8 -10.83 -8.30 15.60
CA TYR A 8 -10.03 -7.28 16.27
C TYR A 8 -9.39 -6.28 15.27
N MET A 9 -9.01 -6.73 14.09
CA MET A 9 -8.50 -5.87 13.03
C MET A 9 -9.54 -4.84 12.54
N VAL A 10 -10.80 -5.28 12.37
CA VAL A 10 -11.90 -4.38 12.01
C VAL A 10 -12.17 -3.40 13.15
N LEU A 11 -12.18 -3.88 14.39
CA LEU A 11 -12.34 -3.07 15.58
C LEU A 11 -11.25 -1.99 15.67
N TYR A 12 -9.98 -2.38 15.50
CA TYR A 12 -8.83 -1.47 15.51
C TYR A 12 -8.97 -0.34 14.48
N ASN A 13 -9.46 -0.63 13.28
CA ASN A 13 -9.63 0.37 12.22
C ASN A 13 -10.77 1.37 12.48
N TYR A 14 -11.68 1.09 13.42
CA TYR A 14 -12.74 2.00 13.85
C TYR A 14 -12.43 2.71 15.17
N THR A 15 -11.29 2.48 15.80
CA THR A 15 -10.84 3.21 16.99
C THR A 15 -10.01 4.44 16.57
N ASN A 16 -10.00 5.45 17.43
CA ASN A 16 -9.17 6.63 17.21
C ASN A 16 -7.70 6.28 17.48
N HIS A 17 -6.82 6.65 16.55
CA HIS A 17 -5.39 6.52 16.71
C HIS A 17 -4.70 7.86 16.56
N PHE A 18 -3.72 8.11 17.41
CA PHE A 18 -2.81 9.23 17.24
C PHE A 18 -1.64 8.81 16.35
N ILE A 19 -1.48 9.46 15.20
CA ILE A 19 -0.41 9.15 14.25
C ILE A 19 0.57 10.32 14.20
N MET A 20 1.77 10.11 14.73
CA MET A 20 2.89 11.04 14.58
C MET A 20 3.99 10.34 13.82
N SER A 21 4.17 10.71 12.55
CA SER A 21 5.15 10.09 11.67
C SER A 21 6.18 11.08 11.17
N SER A 22 7.34 10.56 10.82
CA SER A 22 8.36 11.26 10.06
C SER A 22 8.79 10.37 8.89
N GLY A 23 9.11 10.99 7.76
CA GLY A 23 9.48 10.23 6.58
C GLY A 23 10.45 10.98 5.69
N TYR A 24 11.11 10.21 4.84
CA TYR A 24 11.98 10.71 3.79
C TYR A 24 11.57 10.11 2.46
N THR A 25 11.47 10.95 1.44
CA THR A 25 11.17 10.52 0.08
C THR A 25 12.28 10.99 -0.85
N TYR A 26 12.90 10.04 -1.54
CA TYR A 26 13.77 10.31 -2.68
C TYR A 26 12.97 10.15 -3.96
N SER A 27 13.04 11.13 -4.84
CA SER A 27 12.41 11.06 -6.16
C SER A 27 13.35 11.56 -7.24
N PHE A 28 13.46 10.79 -8.31
CA PHE A 28 14.24 11.09 -9.49
C PHE A 28 13.40 10.88 -10.74
N SER A 29 13.51 11.79 -11.72
CA SER A 29 12.91 11.61 -13.04
C SER A 29 13.74 12.31 -14.08
N ASN A 30 13.99 11.64 -15.21
CA ASN A 30 14.64 12.24 -16.38
C ASN A 30 13.62 12.70 -17.45
N TYR A 31 12.33 12.75 -17.11
CA TYR A 31 11.29 13.21 -18.04
C TYR A 31 11.53 14.66 -18.43
N SER A 32 11.52 14.92 -19.74
CA SER A 32 11.58 16.27 -20.32
C SER A 32 10.49 16.44 -21.36
N PRO A 33 9.59 17.43 -21.20
CA PRO A 33 8.55 17.71 -22.17
C PRO A 33 9.08 18.08 -23.57
N GLN A 34 10.30 18.63 -23.64
CA GLN A 34 10.96 19.08 -24.86
C GLN A 34 11.51 17.94 -25.70
N ASN A 35 11.81 16.78 -25.10
CA ASN A 35 12.38 15.63 -25.80
C ASN A 35 11.50 14.39 -25.65
N ARG A 36 10.44 14.32 -26.44
CA ARG A 36 9.46 13.23 -26.43
C ARG A 36 9.96 11.91 -27.04
N LEU A 37 11.09 11.91 -27.73
CA LEU A 37 11.70 10.73 -28.35
C LEU A 37 12.84 10.16 -27.51
N ARG A 38 12.95 10.54 -26.25
CA ARG A 38 13.93 10.01 -25.31
C ARG A 38 13.30 8.96 -24.39
N ASN A 39 14.06 7.92 -24.10
CA ASN A 39 13.69 6.97 -23.04
C ASN A 39 13.61 7.71 -21.71
N THR A 40 12.54 7.43 -20.98
CA THR A 40 12.29 8.04 -19.69
C THR A 40 12.43 6.99 -18.58
N HIS A 41 12.86 7.43 -17.42
CA HIS A 41 12.80 6.64 -16.21
C HIS A 41 12.51 7.55 -15.02
N SER A 42 11.76 7.04 -14.10
CA SER A 42 11.50 7.68 -12.83
C SER A 42 11.60 6.66 -11.71
N LEU A 43 12.13 7.12 -10.59
CA LEU A 43 12.30 6.36 -9.37
C LEU A 43 11.74 7.19 -8.22
N ARG A 44 10.93 6.56 -7.39
CA ARG A 44 10.52 7.10 -6.10
C ARG A 44 10.73 6.04 -5.04
N ALA A 45 11.44 6.39 -3.99
CA ALA A 45 11.62 5.55 -2.82
C ALA A 45 11.30 6.37 -1.58
N SER A 46 10.50 5.83 -0.68
CA SER A 46 10.15 6.50 0.57
C SER A 46 10.22 5.56 1.75
N VAL A 47 10.59 6.13 2.88
CA VAL A 47 10.52 5.50 4.19
C VAL A 47 9.72 6.40 5.11
N GLU A 48 8.79 5.82 5.83
CA GLU A 48 8.00 6.48 6.87
C GLU A 48 8.10 5.69 8.16
N VAL A 49 8.31 6.38 9.27
CA VAL A 49 8.39 5.79 10.61
C VAL A 49 7.48 6.57 11.53
N ALA A 50 6.61 5.88 12.25
CA ALA A 50 5.66 6.48 13.18
C ALA A 50 5.81 5.95 14.61
N GLY A 51 5.49 6.79 15.58
CA GLY A 51 5.35 6.45 16.99
C GLY A 51 6.66 6.26 17.77
N ASN A 52 7.83 6.23 17.14
CA ASN A 52 9.10 5.95 17.84
C ASN A 52 9.47 7.01 18.84
N LEU A 53 9.27 8.28 18.50
CA LEU A 53 9.53 9.40 19.43
C LEU A 53 8.58 9.33 20.63
N LEU A 54 7.32 9.01 20.39
CA LEU A 54 6.32 8.85 21.45
C LEU A 54 6.63 7.64 22.34
N SER A 55 7.07 6.53 21.75
CA SER A 55 7.50 5.35 22.48
C SER A 55 8.71 5.65 23.36
N ALA A 56 9.72 6.32 22.83
CA ALA A 56 10.88 6.76 23.59
C ALA A 56 10.48 7.68 24.75
N PHE A 57 9.60 8.65 24.51
CA PHE A 57 9.07 9.54 25.53
C PHE A 57 8.29 8.80 26.61
N SER A 58 7.41 7.86 26.24
CA SER A 58 6.64 7.05 27.18
C SER A 58 7.54 6.21 28.10
N HIS A 59 8.62 5.64 27.54
CA HIS A 59 9.61 4.91 28.32
C HIS A 59 10.40 5.81 29.29
N LEU A 60 10.81 6.99 28.84
CA LEU A 60 11.58 7.95 29.65
C LEU A 60 10.76 8.53 30.81
N THR A 61 9.48 8.74 30.60
CA THR A 61 8.56 9.30 31.61
C THR A 61 7.97 8.25 32.53
N GLY A 62 8.22 6.96 32.28
CA GLY A 62 7.61 5.87 33.02
C GLY A 62 6.09 5.81 32.85
N ALA A 63 5.57 6.20 31.67
CA ALA A 63 4.15 6.15 31.37
C ALA A 63 3.60 4.74 31.61
N LYS A 64 2.38 4.65 32.12
CA LYS A 64 1.70 3.37 32.30
C LYS A 64 0.97 2.99 31.03
N LYS A 65 0.92 1.69 30.77
CA LYS A 65 0.08 1.13 29.70
C LYS A 65 -1.37 1.05 30.18
N ASN A 66 -2.30 1.13 29.23
CA ASN A 66 -3.73 0.88 29.48
C ASN A 66 -3.99 -0.61 29.76
N ASP A 67 -5.24 -0.98 30.01
CA ASP A 67 -5.66 -2.36 30.30
C ASP A 67 -5.41 -3.31 29.12
N ASP A 68 -5.37 -2.79 27.88
CA ASP A 68 -5.05 -3.53 26.65
C ASP A 68 -3.55 -3.66 26.39
N GLY A 69 -2.71 -3.05 27.23
CA GLY A 69 -1.24 -3.16 27.16
C GLY A 69 -0.57 -2.14 26.24
N TYR A 70 -1.26 -1.09 25.81
CA TYR A 70 -0.75 -0.02 24.95
C TYR A 70 -0.50 1.28 25.71
N TYR A 71 0.45 2.07 25.21
CA TYR A 71 0.65 3.43 25.70
C TYR A 71 -0.32 4.38 25.01
N GLU A 72 -0.79 5.35 25.74
CA GLU A 72 -1.69 6.38 25.28
C GLU A 72 -1.06 7.77 25.38
N LEU A 73 -1.47 8.64 24.47
CA LEU A 73 -1.21 10.08 24.53
C LEU A 73 -2.57 10.81 24.52
N PHE A 74 -2.84 11.61 25.56
CA PHE A 74 -4.12 12.31 25.76
C PHE A 74 -5.35 11.38 25.72
N GLY A 75 -5.22 10.17 26.25
CA GLY A 75 -6.29 9.18 26.26
C GLY A 75 -6.55 8.50 24.92
N THR A 76 -5.61 8.57 23.99
CA THR A 76 -5.69 7.94 22.68
C THR A 76 -4.42 7.13 22.43
N GLU A 77 -4.56 5.88 21.99
CA GLU A 77 -3.43 5.04 21.61
C GLU A 77 -2.69 5.65 20.41
N TYR A 78 -1.36 5.60 20.42
CA TYR A 78 -0.61 6.04 19.25
C TYR A 78 -0.12 4.87 18.41
N ALA A 79 -0.19 5.06 17.09
CA ALA A 79 0.28 4.06 16.13
C ALA A 79 1.80 4.05 16.05
N GLN A 80 2.37 2.83 16.03
CA GLN A 80 3.81 2.62 15.87
C GLN A 80 4.06 1.65 14.70
N TYR A 81 4.68 2.17 13.61
CA TYR A 81 4.93 1.41 12.40
C TYR A 81 6.12 1.94 11.60
N VAL A 82 6.62 1.11 10.69
CA VAL A 82 7.51 1.49 9.59
C VAL A 82 6.84 1.15 8.27
N LYS A 83 7.01 2.01 7.27
CA LYS A 83 6.49 1.84 5.93
C LYS A 83 7.57 2.17 4.90
N LEU A 84 7.73 1.28 3.92
CA LEU A 84 8.68 1.40 2.82
C LEU A 84 7.91 1.33 1.50
N ASP A 85 8.09 2.31 0.64
CA ASP A 85 7.52 2.32 -0.70
C ASP A 85 8.63 2.48 -1.74
N PHE A 86 8.50 1.74 -2.83
CA PHE A 86 9.37 1.81 -3.98
C PHE A 86 8.54 1.79 -5.26
N ASP A 87 8.68 2.81 -6.08
CA ASP A 87 8.01 2.92 -7.38
C ASP A 87 9.07 3.21 -8.45
N PHE A 88 9.10 2.39 -9.47
CA PHE A 88 9.98 2.57 -10.63
C PHE A 88 9.15 2.50 -11.91
N SER A 89 9.36 3.48 -12.78
CA SER A 89 8.73 3.51 -14.10
C SER A 89 9.78 3.75 -15.18
N LYS A 90 9.63 3.06 -16.31
CA LYS A 90 10.49 3.20 -17.48
C LYS A 90 9.64 3.30 -18.74
N GLY A 91 9.88 4.34 -19.52
CA GLY A 91 9.32 4.52 -20.85
C GLY A 91 10.43 4.31 -21.89
N ILE A 92 10.22 3.39 -22.81
CA ILE A 92 11.14 3.06 -23.90
C ILE A 92 10.50 3.51 -25.21
N VAL A 93 11.18 4.38 -25.92
CA VAL A 93 10.78 4.80 -27.27
C VAL A 93 11.36 3.80 -28.26
N LEU A 94 10.50 3.02 -28.90
CA LEU A 94 10.89 2.05 -29.92
C LEU A 94 11.15 2.75 -31.27
N ASP A 95 10.24 3.67 -31.64
CA ASP A 95 10.35 4.53 -32.80
C ASP A 95 9.48 5.79 -32.65
N SER A 96 9.28 6.57 -33.72
CA SER A 96 8.50 7.81 -33.68
C SER A 96 7.01 7.63 -33.39
N ARG A 97 6.50 6.41 -33.53
CA ARG A 97 5.08 6.06 -33.34
C ARG A 97 4.88 5.14 -32.12
N ASN A 98 5.87 4.30 -31.80
CA ASN A 98 5.72 3.19 -30.87
C ASN A 98 6.51 3.40 -29.58
N LYS A 99 5.87 3.17 -28.45
CA LYS A 99 6.46 3.26 -27.10
C LYS A 99 6.05 2.07 -26.25
N LEU A 100 6.95 1.65 -25.39
CA LEU A 100 6.69 0.67 -24.35
C LEU A 100 6.86 1.36 -22.99
N ALA A 101 5.91 1.19 -22.10
CA ALA A 101 5.98 1.68 -20.72
C ALA A 101 5.92 0.50 -19.74
N PHE A 102 6.75 0.56 -18.71
CA PHE A 102 6.80 -0.42 -17.65
C PHE A 102 6.77 0.31 -16.30
N HIS A 103 6.00 -0.22 -15.37
CA HIS A 103 5.96 0.25 -13.98
C HIS A 103 6.02 -0.93 -13.02
N ILE A 104 6.74 -0.75 -11.94
CA ILE A 104 6.73 -1.62 -10.77
C ILE A 104 6.57 -0.77 -9.52
N GLY A 105 5.61 -1.12 -8.70
CA GLY A 105 5.37 -0.54 -7.39
C GLY A 105 5.41 -1.63 -6.31
N VAL A 106 6.20 -1.40 -5.27
CA VAL A 106 6.30 -2.29 -4.12
C VAL A 106 6.13 -1.47 -2.86
N GLY A 107 5.26 -1.92 -1.98
CA GLY A 107 5.06 -1.32 -0.67
C GLY A 107 5.09 -2.36 0.43
N VAL A 108 5.74 -2.05 1.54
CA VAL A 108 5.77 -2.90 2.72
C VAL A 108 5.59 -2.04 3.96
N GLY A 109 4.56 -2.35 4.73
CA GLY A 109 4.26 -1.74 6.01
C GLY A 109 4.37 -2.76 7.15
N MET A 110 4.84 -2.33 8.28
CA MET A 110 5.02 -3.17 9.45
C MET A 110 4.66 -2.40 10.72
N ALA A 111 3.58 -2.79 11.37
CA ALA A 111 3.27 -2.37 12.72
C ALA A 111 4.15 -3.13 13.73
N TYR A 112 4.53 -2.47 14.81
CA TYR A 112 5.32 -3.03 15.89
C TYR A 112 5.14 -2.23 17.18
N GLY A 113 5.65 -2.77 18.30
CA GLY A 113 5.70 -2.06 19.58
C GLY A 113 4.32 -1.74 20.14
N ASN A 114 3.86 -0.52 19.96
CA ASN A 114 2.56 -0.04 20.44
C ASN A 114 1.40 -0.31 19.48
N SER A 115 1.63 -1.05 18.40
CA SER A 115 0.60 -1.38 17.41
C SER A 115 0.74 -2.79 16.88
N ASN A 116 -0.37 -3.50 16.74
CA ASN A 116 -0.40 -4.83 16.12
C ASN A 116 -0.70 -4.79 14.63
N TYR A 117 -1.41 -3.76 14.18
CA TYR A 117 -1.83 -3.59 12.79
C TYR A 117 -1.50 -2.18 12.29
N LEU A 118 -1.36 -2.04 10.98
CA LEU A 118 -1.27 -0.71 10.35
C LEU A 118 -2.63 0.00 10.47
N PRO A 119 -2.66 1.30 10.82
CA PRO A 119 -3.86 2.10 10.69
C PRO A 119 -4.41 2.03 9.27
N PHE A 120 -5.73 1.99 9.13
CA PHE A 120 -6.41 1.90 7.82
C PHE A 120 -5.95 2.99 6.83
N GLU A 121 -5.70 4.20 7.32
CA GLU A 121 -5.24 5.34 6.53
C GLU A 121 -3.83 5.15 5.97
N ARG A 122 -3.08 4.18 6.47
CA ARG A 122 -1.71 3.87 6.09
C ARG A 122 -1.56 2.52 5.42
N ALA A 123 -2.60 1.67 5.50
CA ALA A 123 -2.63 0.38 4.84
C ALA A 123 -2.71 0.54 3.30
N TYR A 124 -2.23 -0.47 2.61
CA TYR A 124 -2.29 -0.52 1.14
C TYR A 124 -3.64 -1.06 0.66
N PHE A 125 -4.00 -0.66 -0.53
CA PHE A 125 -5.10 -1.23 -1.30
C PHE A 125 -4.69 -1.37 -2.77
N SER A 126 -5.35 -2.25 -3.51
CA SER A 126 -5.09 -2.49 -4.93
C SER A 126 -6.35 -2.33 -5.76
N GLY A 127 -6.17 -2.20 -7.09
CA GLY A 127 -7.21 -1.91 -8.06
C GLY A 127 -7.31 -0.43 -8.42
N GLY A 128 -8.00 -0.17 -9.51
CA GLY A 128 -8.19 1.18 -10.08
C GLY A 128 -7.17 1.55 -11.14
N ALA A 129 -7.34 2.73 -11.71
CA ALA A 129 -6.64 3.20 -12.91
C ALA A 129 -5.10 3.32 -12.77
N ASN A 130 -4.58 3.45 -11.54
CA ASN A 130 -3.16 3.63 -11.26
C ASN A 130 -2.48 2.38 -10.67
N SER A 131 -3.19 1.26 -10.54
CA SER A 131 -2.70 0.00 -10.04
C SER A 131 -3.05 -1.10 -11.04
N VAL A 132 -4.00 -1.98 -10.76
CA VAL A 132 -4.47 -3.03 -11.67
C VAL A 132 -5.78 -2.58 -12.30
N ARG A 133 -5.74 -2.14 -13.55
CA ARG A 133 -6.84 -1.42 -14.25
C ARG A 133 -8.09 -2.25 -14.50
N GLY A 134 -8.00 -3.57 -14.45
CA GLY A 134 -9.15 -4.47 -14.62
C GLY A 134 -10.08 -4.59 -13.39
N TRP A 135 -9.67 -4.01 -12.26
CA TRP A 135 -10.38 -4.08 -10.99
C TRP A 135 -10.78 -2.69 -10.51
N SER A 136 -11.92 -2.59 -9.84
CA SER A 136 -12.28 -1.36 -9.14
C SER A 136 -11.35 -1.13 -7.93
N VAL A 137 -11.35 0.09 -7.42
CA VAL A 137 -10.54 0.45 -6.26
C VAL A 137 -10.95 -0.40 -5.06
N ARG A 138 -9.98 -1.07 -4.42
CA ARG A 138 -10.13 -1.96 -3.26
C ARG A 138 -10.82 -3.31 -3.55
N GLU A 139 -11.12 -3.66 -4.78
CA GLU A 139 -11.72 -4.95 -5.10
C GLU A 139 -10.70 -6.09 -5.26
N LEU A 140 -9.41 -5.78 -5.34
CA LEU A 140 -8.35 -6.77 -5.52
C LEU A 140 -7.63 -7.04 -4.20
N GLY A 141 -7.71 -8.29 -3.73
CA GLY A 141 -7.03 -8.77 -2.54
C GLY A 141 -7.75 -8.42 -1.22
N PRO A 142 -7.16 -8.72 -0.09
CA PRO A 142 -5.78 -9.22 0.09
C PRO A 142 -5.63 -10.71 -0.27
N GLY A 143 -4.50 -11.02 -0.90
CA GLY A 143 -4.14 -12.39 -1.30
C GLY A 143 -5.19 -13.03 -2.18
N SER A 144 -5.60 -14.24 -1.80
CA SER A 144 -6.70 -15.00 -2.46
C SER A 144 -8.02 -14.96 -1.67
N MET A 145 -8.19 -13.98 -0.79
CA MET A 145 -9.43 -13.82 -0.04
C MET A 145 -10.58 -13.40 -0.99
N GLU A 146 -11.69 -14.10 -0.90
CA GLU A 146 -12.91 -13.70 -1.62
C GLU A 146 -13.51 -12.46 -0.97
N VAL A 147 -13.68 -11.42 -1.76
CA VAL A 147 -14.29 -10.15 -1.36
C VAL A 147 -15.69 -10.09 -1.95
N ASP A 148 -16.69 -9.97 -1.10
CA ASP A 148 -18.09 -9.79 -1.49
C ASP A 148 -18.62 -8.41 -1.03
N SER A 149 -19.86 -8.11 -1.39
CA SER A 149 -20.51 -6.85 -1.03
C SER A 149 -20.73 -6.66 0.48
N THR A 150 -20.54 -7.71 1.28
CA THR A 150 -20.67 -7.68 2.75
C THR A 150 -19.32 -7.51 3.44
N THR A 151 -18.22 -7.68 2.69
CA THR A 151 -16.85 -7.54 3.22
C THR A 151 -16.56 -6.10 3.59
N SER A 152 -16.16 -5.86 4.84
CA SER A 152 -15.79 -4.52 5.29
C SER A 152 -14.61 -3.95 4.51
N PHE A 153 -14.65 -2.68 4.15
CA PHE A 153 -13.53 -1.97 3.52
C PHE A 153 -12.21 -2.07 4.30
N ALA A 154 -12.30 -2.23 5.62
CA ALA A 154 -11.12 -2.43 6.46
C ALA A 154 -10.38 -3.72 6.13
N LEU A 155 -11.11 -4.77 5.74
CA LEU A 155 -10.55 -6.06 5.34
C LEU A 155 -10.01 -6.07 3.89
N GLN A 156 -10.35 -5.06 3.10
CA GLN A 156 -9.86 -4.84 1.73
C GLN A 156 -8.58 -4.00 1.71
N SER A 157 -7.73 -4.20 2.69
CA SER A 157 -6.44 -3.50 2.84
C SER A 157 -5.36 -4.50 3.26
N GLY A 158 -4.10 -4.14 3.03
CA GLY A 158 -2.96 -5.00 3.30
C GLY A 158 -1.73 -4.25 3.80
N ASP A 159 -0.79 -5.03 4.28
CA ASP A 159 0.52 -4.56 4.77
C ASP A 159 1.57 -4.56 3.66
N ILE A 160 1.36 -5.36 2.62
CA ILE A 160 2.27 -5.52 1.48
C ILE A 160 1.49 -5.24 0.20
N ARG A 161 2.12 -4.53 -0.75
CA ARG A 161 1.57 -4.22 -2.08
C ARG A 161 2.59 -4.55 -3.16
N LEU A 162 2.12 -5.13 -4.26
CA LEU A 162 2.86 -5.26 -5.50
C LEU A 162 1.97 -4.83 -6.66
N ASP A 163 2.48 -3.93 -7.50
CA ASP A 163 1.86 -3.51 -8.77
C ASP A 163 2.88 -3.66 -9.89
N LEU A 164 2.48 -4.32 -10.97
CA LEU A 164 3.25 -4.51 -12.19
C LEU A 164 2.39 -4.08 -13.37
N ASN A 165 2.87 -3.14 -14.16
CA ASN A 165 2.16 -2.66 -15.35
C ASN A 165 3.09 -2.68 -16.55
N LEU A 166 2.61 -3.22 -17.65
CA LEU A 166 3.27 -3.17 -18.95
C LEU A 166 2.29 -2.61 -19.96
N GLU A 167 2.69 -1.60 -20.71
CA GLU A 167 1.84 -0.94 -21.67
C GLU A 167 2.58 -0.64 -22.96
N TYR A 168 2.01 -1.07 -24.08
CA TYR A 168 2.46 -0.73 -25.43
C TYR A 168 1.54 0.33 -26.01
N ARG A 169 2.09 1.42 -26.48
CA ARG A 169 1.37 2.54 -27.12
C ARG A 169 1.85 2.72 -28.55
N THR A 170 0.90 2.87 -29.48
CA THR A 170 1.18 3.16 -30.87
C THR A 170 0.30 4.31 -31.39
N LYS A 171 0.92 5.28 -32.08
CA LYS A 171 0.19 6.34 -32.79
C LYS A 171 -0.37 5.80 -34.07
N LEU A 172 -1.68 5.91 -34.26
CA LEU A 172 -2.35 5.48 -35.47
C LEU A 172 -2.32 6.58 -36.51
N PHE A 173 -3.31 7.44 -36.52
CA PHE A 173 -3.45 8.58 -37.45
C PHE A 173 -3.99 9.78 -36.70
N TRP A 174 -3.67 10.97 -37.18
CA TRP A 174 -4.05 12.24 -36.59
C TRP A 174 -3.65 12.32 -35.08
N LYS A 175 -4.61 12.38 -34.17
CA LYS A 175 -4.40 12.43 -32.72
C LYS A 175 -4.75 11.11 -31.98
N PHE A 176 -5.10 10.07 -32.75
CA PHE A 176 -5.45 8.78 -32.15
C PHE A 176 -4.20 7.99 -31.73
N GLU A 177 -4.24 7.46 -30.54
CA GLU A 177 -3.22 6.58 -29.99
C GLU A 177 -3.93 5.32 -29.46
N LEU A 178 -3.43 4.15 -29.83
CA LEU A 178 -3.88 2.87 -29.32
C LEU A 178 -2.93 2.45 -28.20
N ALA A 179 -3.49 1.97 -27.09
CA ALA A 179 -2.73 1.37 -26.00
C ALA A 179 -3.23 -0.04 -25.74
N ALA A 180 -2.31 -0.99 -25.65
CA ALA A 180 -2.54 -2.33 -25.13
C ALA A 180 -1.73 -2.50 -23.85
N TYR A 181 -2.31 -3.10 -22.81
CA TYR A 181 -1.65 -3.22 -21.53
C TYR A 181 -1.91 -4.56 -20.85
N ILE A 182 -0.99 -4.94 -19.98
CA ILE A 182 -1.08 -6.07 -19.06
C ILE A 182 -0.72 -5.54 -17.69
N ASP A 183 -1.63 -5.71 -16.74
CA ASP A 183 -1.43 -5.35 -15.34
C ASP A 183 -1.49 -6.60 -14.48
N ALA A 184 -0.61 -6.67 -13.50
CA ALA A 184 -0.62 -7.70 -12.48
C ALA A 184 -0.29 -7.07 -11.13
N GLY A 185 -0.89 -7.54 -10.08
CA GLY A 185 -0.61 -7.03 -8.73
C GLY A 185 -1.56 -7.62 -7.71
N ASN A 186 -1.25 -7.37 -6.46
CA ASN A 186 -2.09 -7.75 -5.33
C ASN A 186 -1.62 -6.99 -4.08
N ILE A 187 -2.41 -7.08 -3.03
CA ILE A 187 -2.02 -6.75 -1.67
C ILE A 187 -2.06 -8.00 -0.79
N TRP A 188 -1.33 -7.98 0.29
CA TRP A 188 -1.35 -9.07 1.28
C TRP A 188 -1.29 -8.49 2.67
N THR A 189 -1.92 -9.19 3.61
CA THR A 189 -1.72 -9.00 5.04
C THR A 189 -0.51 -9.79 5.51
N ARG A 190 0.10 -9.39 6.63
CA ARG A 190 1.32 -10.05 7.12
C ARG A 190 1.06 -11.15 8.15
N ASN A 191 0.15 -10.95 9.07
CA ASN A 191 -0.08 -11.85 10.21
C ASN A 191 -1.53 -11.81 10.70
N VAL A 192 -2.47 -12.12 9.84
CA VAL A 192 -3.85 -12.32 10.30
C VAL A 192 -3.97 -13.73 10.84
N SER A 193 -4.34 -13.86 12.11
CA SER A 193 -4.46 -15.15 12.80
C SER A 193 -5.83 -15.80 12.63
N ASP A 194 -6.85 -15.04 12.24
CA ASP A 194 -8.20 -15.57 11.98
C ASP A 194 -8.20 -16.43 10.72
N GLU A 195 -8.63 -17.69 10.87
CA GLU A 195 -8.68 -18.67 9.77
C GLU A 195 -9.48 -18.18 8.55
N ARG A 196 -10.51 -17.35 8.78
CA ARG A 196 -11.35 -16.78 7.69
C ARG A 196 -10.58 -15.84 6.77
N TYR A 197 -9.52 -15.20 7.28
CA TYR A 197 -8.76 -14.17 6.58
C TYR A 197 -7.32 -14.59 6.28
N LYS A 198 -6.91 -15.80 6.67
CA LYS A 198 -5.56 -16.33 6.40
C LYS A 198 -5.21 -16.37 4.92
N ALA A 199 -6.20 -16.50 4.05
CA ALA A 199 -6.01 -16.45 2.60
C ALA A 199 -5.47 -15.09 2.11
N GLY A 200 -5.62 -14.04 2.92
CA GLY A 200 -5.02 -12.71 2.69
C GLY A 200 -3.56 -12.60 3.06
N ASN A 201 -3.01 -13.53 3.83
CA ASN A 201 -1.61 -13.47 4.27
C ASN A 201 -0.65 -13.72 3.10
N PHE A 202 0.48 -13.03 3.16
CA PHE A 202 1.56 -13.22 2.19
C PHE A 202 2.19 -14.61 2.34
N ASP A 203 2.16 -15.38 1.26
CA ASP A 203 2.77 -16.69 1.17
C ASP A 203 3.47 -16.87 -0.18
N PHE A 204 4.79 -17.07 -0.17
CA PHE A 204 5.56 -17.29 -1.39
C PHE A 204 5.10 -18.52 -2.19
N SER A 205 4.54 -19.53 -1.53
CA SER A 205 4.06 -20.74 -2.18
C SER A 205 2.74 -20.55 -2.94
N ARG A 206 2.05 -19.42 -2.71
CA ARG A 206 0.74 -19.07 -3.28
C ARG A 206 0.78 -17.76 -4.04
N PHE A 207 1.91 -17.42 -4.62
CA PHE A 207 2.13 -16.15 -5.30
C PHE A 207 1.52 -16.07 -6.71
N TYR A 208 0.84 -17.10 -7.17
CA TYR A 208 0.23 -17.18 -8.51
C TYR A 208 -1.28 -17.32 -8.41
#